data_0455fe2d2d5e687fe8eaad7d8e018e11
#
_entry.id   0455fe2d2d5e687fe8eaad7d8e018e11
#
_cell.length_a   1.000
_cell.length_b   1.000
_cell.length_c   1.000
_cell.angle_alpha   90.00
_cell.angle_beta   90.00
_cell.angle_gamma   90.00
#
_symmetry.space_group_name_H-M   'P 1'
#
loop_
_entity.id
_entity.type
_entity.pdbx_description
1 polymer ?
#
loop_
_entity_poly.entity_id
_entity_poly.type
_entity_poly.pdbx_seq_one_letter_code
_entity_poly.pdbx_strand_id
1 'polypeptide(L)'
;LNMFDVNHPVIQGLPKTEDREVIRKIKQLTGRPVGINLEPLEQGKESSVETNEMWKLSGGRVATLENAKTAVEMGVDFIVLTGNPGIGVTNAAITDTLKLYREHLGEQVVLIAGKMHASGILSECGEHILTEADVRAFAEAGADIILLPAPGTVPGITMEYVRSLVVCAHSLGKMTLTAIGTSQEGADTETIRQIALMCKMSGTDIHHLGDSGYTGMALPENILAYSKAIRGA
;
A
#
# COMPACT_ATOMS: atom_id res chain seq x y z
N LEU A 1 0.19 -1.59 8.76
CA LEU A 1 -0.64 -2.75 9.06
C LEU A 1 -1.64 -2.96 7.93
N ASN A 2 -1.54 -4.08 7.23
CA ASN A 2 -2.56 -4.48 6.26
C ASN A 2 -3.79 -5.05 7.01
N MET A 3 -4.97 -4.95 6.39
CA MET A 3 -6.24 -5.44 6.96
C MET A 3 -6.60 -4.89 8.35
N PHE A 4 -6.06 -3.74 8.72
CA PHE A 4 -6.38 -3.10 9.99
C PHE A 4 -7.73 -2.38 9.90
N ASP A 5 -8.68 -2.77 10.76
CA ASP A 5 -9.99 -2.14 10.88
C ASP A 5 -9.95 -1.13 12.04
N VAL A 6 -10.12 0.14 11.75
CA VAL A 6 -10.05 1.20 12.78
C VAL A 6 -11.19 1.13 13.78
N ASN A 7 -12.31 0.48 13.43
CA ASN A 7 -13.46 0.29 14.32
C ASN A 7 -13.34 -0.98 15.18
N HIS A 8 -12.54 -1.96 14.69
CA HIS A 8 -12.28 -3.23 15.37
C HIS A 8 -10.79 -3.60 15.21
N PRO A 9 -9.89 -2.90 15.91
CA PRO A 9 -8.43 -3.00 15.68
C PRO A 9 -7.83 -4.29 16.25
N VAL A 10 -8.40 -5.45 15.91
CA VAL A 10 -7.98 -6.77 16.35
C VAL A 10 -7.32 -7.53 15.21
N ILE A 11 -6.01 -7.65 15.25
CA ILE A 11 -5.23 -8.50 14.34
C ILE A 11 -4.47 -9.52 15.17
N GLN A 12 -4.41 -10.77 14.69
CA GLN A 12 -3.64 -11.83 15.33
C GLN A 12 -2.17 -11.41 15.49
N GLY A 13 -1.62 -11.59 16.67
CA GLY A 13 -0.23 -11.23 16.98
C GLY A 13 -0.03 -9.78 17.43
N LEU A 14 -1.04 -8.94 17.37
CA LEU A 14 -0.94 -7.61 17.96
C LEU A 14 -0.95 -7.66 19.49
N PRO A 15 -0.31 -6.68 20.17
CA PRO A 15 -0.39 -6.57 21.62
C PRO A 15 -1.83 -6.42 22.09
N LYS A 16 -2.21 -7.12 23.14
CA LYS A 16 -3.47 -6.88 23.83
C LYS A 16 -3.41 -5.53 24.55
N THR A 17 -4.24 -4.60 24.15
CA THR A 17 -4.34 -3.26 24.71
C THR A 17 -5.77 -2.75 24.53
N GLU A 18 -6.08 -1.57 25.01
CA GLU A 18 -7.30 -0.86 24.63
C GLU A 18 -7.24 -0.54 23.13
N ASP A 19 -8.37 -0.67 22.44
CA ASP A 19 -8.44 -0.66 20.96
C ASP A 19 -7.71 0.54 20.35
N ARG A 20 -7.88 1.73 20.90
CA ARG A 20 -7.25 2.95 20.37
C ARG A 20 -5.76 3.11 20.68
N GLU A 21 -5.21 2.30 21.58
CA GLU A 21 -3.80 2.38 22.00
C GLU A 21 -2.89 1.39 21.26
N VAL A 22 -3.45 0.50 20.44
CA VAL A 22 -2.66 -0.55 19.76
C VAL A 22 -1.56 0.01 18.88
N ILE A 23 -1.82 1.06 18.11
CA ILE A 23 -0.83 1.71 17.23
C ILE A 23 0.32 2.30 18.06
N ARG A 24 0.00 3.06 19.11
CA ARG A 24 1.00 3.65 20.01
C ARG A 24 1.86 2.57 20.67
N LYS A 25 1.22 1.46 21.06
CA LYS A 25 1.93 0.32 21.66
C LYS A 25 2.90 -0.33 20.70
N ILE A 26 2.52 -0.52 19.44
CA ILE A 26 3.40 -1.06 18.39
C ILE A 26 4.58 -0.11 18.18
N LYS A 27 4.33 1.19 18.09
CA LYS A 27 5.40 2.21 17.96
C LYS A 27 6.38 2.17 19.13
N GLN A 28 5.89 2.04 20.36
CA GLN A 28 6.74 1.89 21.54
C GLN A 28 7.61 0.64 21.50
N LEU A 29 7.06 -0.50 21.05
CA LEU A 29 7.77 -1.77 20.99
C LEU A 29 8.80 -1.82 19.85
N THR A 30 8.51 -1.18 18.74
CA THR A 30 9.35 -1.29 17.53
C THR A 30 10.29 -0.10 17.33
N GLY A 31 9.96 1.07 17.88
CA GLY A 31 10.65 2.32 17.60
C GLY A 31 10.54 2.75 16.12
N ARG A 32 9.47 2.31 15.41
CA ARG A 32 9.30 2.52 13.98
C ARG A 32 7.99 3.26 13.68
N PRO A 33 7.94 4.03 12.56
CA PRO A 33 6.68 4.54 12.05
C PRO A 33 5.70 3.39 11.76
N VAL A 34 4.42 3.61 12.04
CA VAL A 34 3.35 2.64 11.83
C VAL A 34 2.24 3.28 11.01
N GLY A 35 1.85 2.63 9.94
CA GLY A 35 0.73 3.05 9.11
C GLY A 35 -0.26 1.93 8.85
N ILE A 36 -1.38 2.30 8.26
CA ILE A 36 -2.46 1.38 7.89
C ILE A 36 -2.82 1.54 6.42
N ASN A 37 -3.50 0.51 5.89
CA ASN A 37 -4.14 0.57 4.58
C ASN A 37 -5.62 0.95 4.76
N LEU A 38 -6.11 1.92 3.97
CA LEU A 38 -7.52 2.20 3.79
C LEU A 38 -7.88 2.08 2.31
N GLU A 39 -9.04 1.50 2.01
CA GLU A 39 -9.44 1.15 0.66
C GLU A 39 -10.43 2.18 0.09
N PRO A 40 -10.01 3.02 -0.88
CA PRO A 40 -10.88 4.00 -1.54
C PRO A 40 -11.86 3.30 -2.48
N LEU A 41 -13.14 3.39 -2.21
CA LEU A 41 -14.18 2.85 -3.06
C LEU A 41 -14.82 3.93 -3.95
N GLU A 42 -15.21 3.56 -5.17
CA GLU A 42 -16.07 4.41 -5.98
C GLU A 42 -17.43 4.64 -5.29
N GLN A 43 -17.93 5.86 -5.35
CA GLN A 43 -19.23 6.22 -4.80
C GLN A 43 -20.33 5.32 -5.39
N GLY A 44 -21.15 4.75 -4.51
CA GLY A 44 -22.25 3.86 -4.88
C GLY A 44 -21.90 2.38 -5.03
N LYS A 45 -20.61 2.00 -4.92
CA LYS A 45 -20.19 0.59 -4.91
C LYS A 45 -20.05 -0.03 -3.53
N GLU A 46 -20.36 0.71 -2.48
CA GLU A 46 -20.30 0.26 -1.08
C GLU A 46 -21.18 -0.99 -0.82
N SER A 47 -22.24 -1.19 -1.62
CA SER A 47 -23.16 -2.33 -1.49
C SER A 47 -22.80 -3.55 -2.36
N SER A 48 -21.87 -3.43 -3.30
CA SER A 48 -21.50 -4.54 -4.20
C SER A 48 -20.47 -5.52 -3.58
N VAL A 49 -20.03 -5.26 -2.36
CA VAL A 49 -19.03 -6.03 -1.62
C VAL A 49 -19.57 -7.36 -1.08
N GLU A 50 -20.89 -7.62 -1.22
CA GLU A 50 -21.54 -8.80 -0.62
C GLU A 50 -21.26 -10.14 -1.34
N THR A 51 -20.59 -10.17 -2.48
CA THR A 51 -20.55 -11.36 -3.34
C THR A 51 -19.37 -12.31 -3.10
N ASN A 52 -18.38 -11.94 -2.30
CA ASN A 52 -17.27 -12.84 -1.99
C ASN A 52 -16.81 -12.69 -0.53
N GLU A 53 -17.10 -13.67 0.32
CA GLU A 53 -16.74 -13.63 1.74
C GLU A 53 -15.24 -13.48 1.97
N MET A 54 -14.42 -13.97 1.04
CA MET A 54 -12.95 -13.90 1.13
C MET A 54 -12.41 -12.47 1.01
N TRP A 55 -13.12 -11.59 0.29
CA TRP A 55 -12.70 -10.22 0.01
C TRP A 55 -13.59 -9.17 0.68
N LYS A 56 -14.41 -9.61 1.63
CA LYS A 56 -15.34 -8.72 2.33
C LYS A 56 -14.58 -7.60 3.04
N LEU A 57 -14.84 -6.38 2.63
CA LEU A 57 -14.26 -5.19 3.23
C LEU A 57 -15.09 -4.78 4.44
N SER A 58 -14.47 -4.72 5.61
CA SER A 58 -15.14 -4.19 6.81
C SER A 58 -15.22 -2.67 6.77
N GLY A 59 -16.23 -2.11 7.43
CA GLY A 59 -16.49 -0.68 7.43
C GLY A 59 -15.30 0.19 7.88
N GLY A 60 -14.53 -0.28 8.85
CA GLY A 60 -13.35 0.44 9.36
C GLY A 60 -12.10 0.36 8.45
N ARG A 61 -12.19 -0.38 7.34
CA ARG A 61 -11.13 -0.44 6.31
C ARG A 61 -11.44 0.43 5.09
N VAL A 62 -12.66 0.92 4.95
CA VAL A 62 -13.06 1.83 3.88
C VAL A 62 -12.39 3.18 4.08
N ALA A 63 -11.90 3.80 3.02
CA ALA A 63 -11.22 5.10 3.07
C ALA A 63 -12.21 6.27 3.20
N THR A 64 -13.01 6.27 4.27
CA THR A 64 -13.83 7.40 4.65
C THR A 64 -13.01 8.45 5.40
N LEU A 65 -13.46 9.70 5.39
CA LEU A 65 -12.80 10.76 6.17
C LEU A 65 -12.86 10.48 7.69
N GLU A 66 -13.94 9.87 8.17
CA GLU A 66 -14.10 9.49 9.58
C GLU A 66 -13.06 8.44 9.99
N ASN A 67 -12.89 7.39 9.19
CA ASN A 67 -11.88 6.35 9.44
C ASN A 67 -10.46 6.91 9.40
N ALA A 68 -10.18 7.84 8.50
CA ALA A 68 -8.87 8.49 8.43
C ALA A 68 -8.59 9.35 9.68
N LYS A 69 -9.58 10.12 10.15
CA LYS A 69 -9.46 10.88 11.40
C LYS A 69 -9.24 9.97 12.61
N THR A 70 -10.00 8.89 12.70
CA THR A 70 -9.82 7.86 13.75
C THR A 70 -8.41 7.27 13.71
N ALA A 71 -7.89 6.94 12.52
CA ALA A 71 -6.53 6.45 12.37
C ALA A 71 -5.47 7.44 12.85
N VAL A 72 -5.61 8.72 12.51
CA VAL A 72 -4.71 9.79 12.96
C VAL A 72 -4.77 9.94 14.48
N GLU A 73 -5.96 9.92 15.09
CA GLU A 73 -6.14 9.94 16.55
C GLU A 73 -5.48 8.75 17.24
N MET A 74 -5.51 7.55 16.62
CA MET A 74 -4.79 6.36 17.10
C MET A 74 -3.28 6.50 17.00
N GLY A 75 -2.77 7.47 16.25
CA GLY A 75 -1.35 7.80 16.14
C GLY A 75 -0.63 7.13 14.97
N VAL A 76 -1.32 6.83 13.86
CA VAL A 76 -0.65 6.38 12.63
C VAL A 76 0.24 7.47 12.07
N ASP A 77 1.37 7.09 11.48
CA ASP A 77 2.31 8.01 10.83
C ASP A 77 1.99 8.16 9.34
N PHE A 78 1.40 7.15 8.72
CA PHE A 78 1.04 7.17 7.30
C PHE A 78 -0.21 6.34 7.01
N ILE A 79 -0.93 6.72 5.96
CA ILE A 79 -2.06 5.98 5.41
C ILE A 79 -1.74 5.59 3.97
N VAL A 80 -1.93 4.31 3.64
CA VAL A 80 -1.78 3.79 2.28
C VAL A 80 -3.16 3.68 1.65
N LEU A 81 -3.38 4.43 0.57
CA LEU A 81 -4.58 4.38 -0.24
C LEU A 81 -4.36 3.43 -1.40
N THR A 82 -4.78 2.21 -1.23
CA THR A 82 -4.68 1.12 -2.21
C THR A 82 -5.74 0.07 -1.91
N GLY A 83 -5.94 -0.85 -2.83
CA GLY A 83 -6.88 -1.95 -2.61
C GLY A 83 -7.13 -2.75 -3.87
N ASN A 84 -8.10 -3.66 -3.77
CA ASN A 84 -8.44 -4.57 -4.84
C ASN A 84 -9.35 -3.87 -5.88
N PRO A 85 -8.96 -3.78 -7.18
CA PRO A 85 -9.84 -3.25 -8.21
C PRO A 85 -11.16 -4.03 -8.33
N GLY A 86 -11.16 -5.32 -8.00
CA GLY A 86 -12.36 -6.17 -8.03
C GLY A 86 -13.44 -5.78 -7.04
N ILE A 87 -13.12 -5.00 -6.00
CA ILE A 87 -14.09 -4.45 -5.05
C ILE A 87 -14.39 -2.96 -5.29
N GLY A 88 -13.90 -2.39 -6.38
CA GLY A 88 -14.18 -1.01 -6.76
C GLY A 88 -13.12 0.02 -6.39
N VAL A 89 -11.89 -0.42 -6.04
CA VAL A 89 -10.77 0.49 -5.84
C VAL A 89 -10.16 0.85 -7.20
N THR A 90 -10.49 2.03 -7.70
CA THR A 90 -10.00 2.56 -8.97
C THR A 90 -8.98 3.69 -8.76
N ASN A 91 -8.20 4.02 -9.80
CA ASN A 91 -7.27 5.16 -9.75
C ASN A 91 -8.02 6.49 -9.52
N ALA A 92 -9.23 6.62 -10.05
CA ALA A 92 -10.10 7.78 -9.81
C ALA A 92 -10.50 7.88 -8.33
N ALA A 93 -10.98 6.78 -7.73
CA ALA A 93 -11.36 6.75 -6.32
C ALA A 93 -10.17 7.06 -5.39
N ILE A 94 -8.97 6.56 -5.72
CA ILE A 94 -7.73 6.91 -5.01
C ILE A 94 -7.47 8.42 -5.10
N THR A 95 -7.56 9.00 -6.31
CA THR A 95 -7.32 10.43 -6.54
C THR A 95 -8.30 11.31 -5.76
N ASP A 96 -9.58 10.99 -5.78
CA ASP A 96 -10.60 11.76 -5.06
C ASP A 96 -10.44 11.66 -3.54
N THR A 97 -10.09 10.47 -3.04
CA THR A 97 -9.81 10.28 -1.62
C THR A 97 -8.55 11.05 -1.18
N LEU A 98 -7.50 11.10 -2.00
CA LEU A 98 -6.31 11.91 -1.73
C LEU A 98 -6.66 13.38 -1.54
N LYS A 99 -7.46 13.97 -2.45
CA LYS A 99 -7.90 15.35 -2.36
C LYS A 99 -8.68 15.60 -1.06
N LEU A 100 -9.64 14.72 -0.76
CA LEU A 100 -10.44 14.77 0.46
C LEU A 100 -9.56 14.74 1.71
N TYR A 101 -8.60 13.82 1.76
CA TYR A 101 -7.73 13.67 2.93
C TYR A 101 -6.78 14.85 3.06
N ARG A 102 -6.20 15.34 1.96
CA ARG A 102 -5.30 16.48 2.01
C ARG A 102 -6.01 17.75 2.45
N GLU A 103 -7.25 17.97 2.00
CA GLU A 103 -8.07 19.11 2.41
C GLU A 103 -8.36 19.09 3.93
N HIS A 104 -8.67 17.93 4.49
CA HIS A 104 -9.17 17.85 5.87
C HIS A 104 -8.11 17.44 6.91
N LEU A 105 -7.08 16.70 6.52
CA LEU A 105 -6.00 16.25 7.41
C LEU A 105 -4.72 17.09 7.26
N GLY A 106 -4.60 17.86 6.18
CA GLY A 106 -3.39 18.64 5.91
C GLY A 106 -2.15 17.76 5.86
N GLU A 107 -1.13 18.12 6.61
CA GLU A 107 0.15 17.41 6.71
C GLU A 107 0.29 16.54 8.00
N GLN A 108 -0.81 16.28 8.70
CA GLN A 108 -0.78 15.50 9.95
C GLN A 108 -0.38 14.04 9.73
N VAL A 109 -0.51 13.53 8.52
CA VAL A 109 -0.22 12.13 8.16
C VAL A 109 0.36 12.08 6.76
N VAL A 110 1.33 11.18 6.55
CA VAL A 110 1.90 10.91 5.22
C VAL A 110 0.88 10.10 4.41
N LEU A 111 0.61 10.54 3.18
CA LEU A 111 -0.30 9.85 2.26
C LEU A 111 0.49 9.10 1.19
N ILE A 112 0.31 7.79 1.16
CA ILE A 112 0.88 6.88 0.17
C ILE A 112 -0.25 6.39 -0.72
N ALA A 113 -0.10 6.46 -2.04
CA ALA A 113 -1.18 6.09 -2.95
C ALA A 113 -0.69 5.36 -4.19
N GLY A 114 -1.44 4.35 -4.62
CA GLY A 114 -1.16 3.57 -5.82
C GLY A 114 -1.78 2.18 -5.80
N LYS A 115 -1.32 1.33 -6.71
CA LYS A 115 -1.77 -0.06 -6.83
C LYS A 115 -0.58 -1.02 -6.88
N MET A 116 -0.76 -2.22 -6.35
CA MET A 116 0.26 -3.26 -6.34
C MET A 116 -0.16 -4.56 -7.03
N HIS A 117 -1.43 -4.69 -7.42
CA HIS A 117 -1.97 -5.83 -8.17
C HIS A 117 -3.24 -5.45 -8.93
N ALA A 118 -3.57 -6.23 -9.98
CA ALA A 118 -4.75 -6.03 -10.82
C ALA A 118 -5.93 -6.95 -10.45
N SER A 119 -5.74 -7.92 -9.56
CA SER A 119 -6.77 -8.87 -9.08
C SER A 119 -7.60 -9.54 -10.18
N GLY A 120 -6.96 -9.84 -11.31
CA GLY A 120 -7.64 -10.48 -12.46
C GLY A 120 -8.51 -9.56 -13.31
N ILE A 121 -8.54 -8.27 -13.06
CA ILE A 121 -9.21 -7.28 -13.91
C ILE A 121 -8.36 -7.04 -15.17
N LEU A 122 -8.83 -7.54 -16.31
CA LEU A 122 -8.07 -7.53 -17.56
C LEU A 122 -7.71 -6.10 -18.04
N SER A 123 -8.63 -5.14 -17.87
CA SER A 123 -8.40 -3.73 -18.23
C SER A 123 -7.36 -3.03 -17.40
N GLU A 124 -6.96 -3.61 -16.27
CA GLU A 124 -5.94 -3.08 -15.36
C GLU A 124 -4.70 -3.98 -15.29
N CYS A 125 -4.50 -4.87 -16.28
CA CYS A 125 -3.33 -5.75 -16.33
C CYS A 125 -2.11 -5.04 -16.94
N GLY A 126 -0.93 -5.52 -16.58
CA GLY A 126 0.34 -5.01 -17.10
C GLY A 126 0.49 -3.51 -16.82
N GLU A 127 0.95 -2.77 -17.80
CA GLU A 127 1.21 -1.33 -17.69
C GLU A 127 -0.04 -0.48 -17.43
N HIS A 128 -1.25 -1.04 -17.65
CA HIS A 128 -2.51 -0.35 -17.35
C HIS A 128 -2.86 -0.28 -15.87
N ILE A 129 -2.16 -1.01 -15.01
CA ILE A 129 -2.40 -0.97 -13.55
C ILE A 129 -2.13 0.43 -12.98
N LEU A 130 -1.08 1.08 -13.48
CA LEU A 130 -0.68 2.42 -13.07
C LEU A 130 0.18 3.06 -14.18
N THR A 131 -0.24 4.18 -14.70
CA THR A 131 0.44 4.92 -15.77
C THR A 131 1.15 6.18 -15.23
N GLU A 132 1.99 6.81 -16.05
CA GLU A 132 2.55 8.13 -15.69
C GLU A 132 1.45 9.19 -15.46
N ALA A 133 0.33 9.09 -16.17
CA ALA A 133 -0.81 9.99 -15.95
C ALA A 133 -1.42 9.80 -14.55
N ASP A 134 -1.51 8.55 -14.07
CA ASP A 134 -1.98 8.26 -12.71
C ASP A 134 -0.97 8.78 -11.67
N VAL A 135 0.33 8.59 -11.89
CA VAL A 135 1.38 9.13 -11.01
C VAL A 135 1.25 10.65 -10.86
N ARG A 136 1.03 11.36 -11.98
CA ARG A 136 0.79 12.84 -11.96
C ARG A 136 -0.49 13.17 -11.21
N ALA A 137 -1.58 12.48 -11.48
CA ALA A 137 -2.86 12.71 -10.81
C ALA A 137 -2.76 12.51 -9.29
N PHE A 138 -2.08 11.45 -8.84
CA PHE A 138 -1.87 11.21 -7.40
C PHE A 138 -0.98 12.28 -6.76
N ALA A 139 0.11 12.66 -7.44
CA ALA A 139 1.00 13.70 -6.95
C ALA A 139 0.29 15.06 -6.79
N GLU A 140 -0.50 15.46 -7.80
CA GLU A 140 -1.31 16.69 -7.80
C GLU A 140 -2.44 16.64 -6.76
N ALA A 141 -3.03 15.45 -6.54
CA ALA A 141 -4.06 15.24 -5.53
C ALA A 141 -3.52 15.24 -4.08
N GLY A 142 -2.19 15.27 -3.90
CA GLY A 142 -1.56 15.42 -2.59
C GLY A 142 -0.90 14.17 -2.02
N ALA A 143 -0.62 13.14 -2.81
CA ALA A 143 0.22 12.03 -2.37
C ALA A 143 1.63 12.53 -2.03
N ASP A 144 2.21 12.02 -0.96
CA ASP A 144 3.62 12.24 -0.60
C ASP A 144 4.51 11.16 -1.21
N ILE A 145 3.98 9.94 -1.30
CA ILE A 145 4.68 8.75 -1.79
C ILE A 145 3.79 8.03 -2.81
N ILE A 146 4.36 7.68 -3.95
CA ILE A 146 3.67 6.89 -4.97
C ILE A 146 3.97 5.41 -4.77
N LEU A 147 2.93 4.62 -4.60
CA LEU A 147 3.00 3.16 -4.48
C LEU A 147 2.98 2.54 -5.88
N LEU A 148 4.00 1.76 -6.18
CA LEU A 148 4.20 1.07 -7.45
C LEU A 148 4.26 -0.44 -7.24
N PRO A 149 3.79 -1.27 -8.17
CA PRO A 149 4.09 -2.70 -8.14
C PRO A 149 5.60 -2.92 -8.32
N ALA A 150 6.18 -3.83 -7.56
CA ALA A 150 7.57 -4.21 -7.75
C ALA A 150 7.75 -4.91 -9.12
N PRO A 151 8.87 -4.71 -9.82
CA PRO A 151 9.13 -5.38 -11.09
C PRO A 151 9.01 -6.90 -10.96
N GLY A 152 8.32 -7.54 -11.91
CA GLY A 152 8.16 -8.98 -11.95
C GLY A 152 7.08 -9.55 -11.03
N THR A 153 6.39 -8.73 -10.22
CA THR A 153 5.30 -9.21 -9.34
C THR A 153 3.92 -9.16 -10.00
N VAL A 154 3.76 -8.34 -10.99
CA VAL A 154 2.56 -8.29 -11.84
C VAL A 154 2.96 -8.61 -13.28
N PRO A 155 2.25 -9.50 -14.00
CA PRO A 155 2.58 -9.80 -15.38
C PRO A 155 2.67 -8.55 -16.25
N GLY A 156 3.75 -8.40 -17.00
CA GLY A 156 4.00 -7.24 -17.88
C GLY A 156 4.65 -6.03 -17.19
N ILE A 157 4.79 -6.03 -15.87
CA ILE A 157 5.48 -4.95 -15.16
C ILE A 157 6.99 -5.25 -15.14
N THR A 158 7.72 -4.55 -16.01
CA THR A 158 9.17 -4.68 -16.15
C THR A 158 9.91 -3.68 -15.26
N MET A 159 11.22 -3.90 -15.08
CA MET A 159 12.08 -2.96 -14.35
C MET A 159 12.14 -1.59 -15.04
N GLU A 160 12.22 -1.58 -16.37
CA GLU A 160 12.27 -0.38 -17.20
C GLU A 160 11.00 0.44 -17.04
N TYR A 161 9.84 -0.23 -17.03
CA TYR A 161 8.56 0.42 -16.83
C TYR A 161 8.47 1.05 -15.44
N VAL A 162 8.79 0.30 -14.39
CA VAL A 162 8.81 0.86 -13.03
C VAL A 162 9.79 2.02 -12.91
N ARG A 163 10.95 1.94 -13.58
CA ARG A 163 11.90 3.05 -13.62
C ARG A 163 11.31 4.32 -14.25
N SER A 164 10.52 4.21 -15.32
CA SER A 164 9.86 5.39 -15.92
C SER A 164 8.91 6.05 -14.95
N LEU A 165 8.11 5.27 -14.19
CA LEU A 165 7.21 5.78 -13.17
C LEU A 165 7.96 6.43 -11.99
N VAL A 166 9.08 5.85 -11.56
CA VAL A 166 9.94 6.42 -10.52
C VAL A 166 10.49 7.78 -10.98
N VAL A 167 11.02 7.87 -12.21
CA VAL A 167 11.51 9.14 -12.77
C VAL A 167 10.40 10.18 -12.86
N CYS A 168 9.19 9.78 -13.25
CA CYS A 168 8.03 10.66 -13.27
C CYS A 168 7.71 11.18 -11.87
N ALA A 169 7.61 10.31 -10.85
CA ALA A 169 7.34 10.70 -9.47
C ALA A 169 8.40 11.65 -8.91
N HIS A 170 9.69 11.33 -9.12
CA HIS A 170 10.80 12.18 -8.68
C HIS A 170 10.79 13.56 -9.36
N SER A 171 10.41 13.65 -10.64
CA SER A 171 10.26 14.93 -11.33
C SER A 171 9.19 15.84 -10.73
N LEU A 172 8.25 15.24 -10.00
CA LEU A 172 7.17 15.93 -9.26
C LEU A 172 7.50 16.14 -7.77
N GLY A 173 8.74 15.82 -7.35
CA GLY A 173 9.19 15.92 -5.96
C GLY A 173 8.57 14.89 -5.03
N LYS A 174 8.09 13.75 -5.56
CA LYS A 174 7.47 12.69 -4.76
C LYS A 174 8.41 11.50 -4.59
N MET A 175 8.38 10.89 -3.42
CA MET A 175 9.05 9.60 -3.18
C MET A 175 8.25 8.45 -3.79
N THR A 176 8.92 7.31 -3.92
CA THR A 176 8.30 6.09 -4.45
C THR A 176 8.45 4.92 -3.48
N LEU A 177 7.45 4.05 -3.47
CA LEU A 177 7.45 2.80 -2.72
C LEU A 177 7.11 1.66 -3.68
N THR A 178 8.04 0.73 -3.89
CA THR A 178 7.75 -0.50 -4.65
C THR A 178 7.29 -1.62 -3.74
N ALA A 179 6.17 -2.28 -4.09
CA ALA A 179 5.55 -3.30 -3.27
C ALA A 179 5.59 -4.69 -3.93
N ILE A 180 6.09 -5.66 -3.19
CA ILE A 180 5.81 -7.07 -3.43
C ILE A 180 4.52 -7.38 -2.68
N GLY A 181 3.40 -7.37 -3.35
CA GLY A 181 2.08 -7.44 -2.71
C GLY A 181 1.09 -8.33 -3.44
N THR A 182 1.55 -9.36 -4.13
CA THR A 182 0.70 -10.30 -4.86
C THR A 182 0.83 -11.72 -4.33
N SER A 183 1.75 -12.51 -4.77
CA SER A 183 2.04 -13.85 -4.27
C SER A 183 3.54 -14.10 -4.13
N GLN A 184 4.34 -13.22 -4.71
CA GLN A 184 5.80 -13.32 -4.68
C GLN A 184 6.40 -13.02 -3.31
N GLU A 185 5.66 -12.41 -2.40
CA GLU A 185 6.08 -12.23 -1.01
C GLU A 185 6.39 -13.56 -0.30
N GLY A 186 5.73 -14.64 -0.73
CA GLY A 186 5.97 -16.02 -0.26
C GLY A 186 6.96 -16.83 -1.11
N ALA A 187 7.61 -16.21 -2.09
CA ALA A 187 8.58 -16.88 -2.95
C ALA A 187 9.87 -17.24 -2.20
N ASP A 188 10.73 -18.04 -2.84
CA ASP A 188 12.05 -18.35 -2.30
C ASP A 188 12.96 -17.10 -2.25
N THR A 189 14.02 -17.20 -1.45
CA THR A 189 14.94 -16.07 -1.22
C THR A 189 15.69 -15.64 -2.48
N GLU A 190 15.82 -16.48 -3.50
CA GLU A 190 16.48 -16.14 -4.76
C GLU A 190 15.59 -15.23 -5.59
N THR A 191 14.32 -15.56 -5.72
CA THR A 191 13.29 -14.72 -6.34
C THR A 191 13.18 -13.37 -5.63
N ILE A 192 13.15 -13.36 -4.29
CA ILE A 192 13.10 -12.15 -3.48
C ILE A 192 14.34 -11.26 -3.72
N ARG A 193 15.55 -11.83 -3.80
CA ARG A 193 16.78 -11.07 -4.11
C ARG A 193 16.74 -10.46 -5.50
N GLN A 194 16.25 -11.19 -6.49
CA GLN A 194 16.13 -10.71 -7.86
C GLN A 194 15.17 -9.51 -7.94
N ILE A 195 14.00 -9.61 -7.32
CA ILE A 195 13.02 -8.50 -7.27
C ILE A 195 13.63 -7.30 -6.53
N ALA A 196 14.31 -7.52 -5.40
CA ALA A 196 14.97 -6.46 -4.64
C ALA A 196 15.99 -5.69 -5.47
N LEU A 197 16.81 -6.39 -6.26
CA LEU A 197 17.79 -5.75 -7.16
C LEU A 197 17.11 -4.97 -8.27
N MET A 198 16.04 -5.49 -8.86
CA MET A 198 15.28 -4.77 -9.88
C MET A 198 14.63 -3.49 -9.28
N CYS A 199 14.08 -3.55 -8.08
CA CYS A 199 13.55 -2.38 -7.36
C CYS A 199 14.66 -1.34 -7.11
N LYS A 200 15.83 -1.78 -6.62
CA LYS A 200 16.99 -0.89 -6.43
C LYS A 200 17.44 -0.25 -7.74
N MET A 201 17.51 -1.01 -8.84
CA MET A 201 17.92 -0.52 -10.16
C MET A 201 16.89 0.44 -10.76
N SER A 202 15.60 0.30 -10.42
CA SER A 202 14.56 1.24 -10.83
C SER A 202 14.67 2.58 -10.11
N GLY A 203 15.41 2.67 -9.01
CA GLY A 203 15.63 3.91 -8.26
C GLY A 203 14.58 4.18 -7.20
N THR A 204 13.81 3.18 -6.77
CA THR A 204 12.79 3.35 -5.72
C THR A 204 13.40 3.75 -4.37
N ASP A 205 12.66 4.54 -3.59
CA ASP A 205 13.12 5.07 -2.30
C ASP A 205 12.78 4.15 -1.14
N ILE A 206 11.58 3.56 -1.16
CA ILE A 206 11.05 2.71 -0.10
C ILE A 206 10.68 1.35 -0.68
N HIS A 207 10.96 0.32 0.10
CA HIS A 207 10.74 -1.06 -0.30
C HIS A 207 9.72 -1.70 0.64
N HIS A 208 8.67 -2.28 0.06
CA HIS A 208 7.63 -2.99 0.77
C HIS A 208 7.66 -4.47 0.39
N LEU A 209 7.69 -5.32 1.40
CA LEU A 209 7.48 -6.75 1.28
C LEU A 209 6.18 -7.09 2.01
N GLY A 210 5.17 -7.54 1.27
CA GLY A 210 3.85 -7.83 1.77
C GLY A 210 3.80 -9.05 2.68
N ASP A 211 2.64 -9.27 3.24
CA ASP A 211 2.36 -10.46 4.03
C ASP A 211 2.19 -11.68 3.13
N SER A 212 2.74 -12.81 3.55
CA SER A 212 2.61 -14.09 2.85
C SER A 212 1.27 -14.78 3.12
N GLY A 213 0.22 -14.02 3.36
CA GLY A 213 -1.13 -14.50 3.67
C GLY A 213 -1.89 -13.61 4.64
N TYR A 214 -3.02 -14.11 5.14
CA TYR A 214 -3.97 -13.33 5.93
C TYR A 214 -3.46 -12.82 7.29
N THR A 215 -2.36 -13.32 7.80
CA THR A 215 -1.86 -13.01 9.15
C THR A 215 -0.71 -12.02 9.18
N GLY A 216 -0.42 -11.40 8.05
CA GLY A 216 0.13 -10.07 8.04
C GLY A 216 1.60 -9.89 8.35
N MET A 217 2.51 -10.87 8.10
CA MET A 217 3.94 -10.60 8.14
C MET A 217 4.69 -11.39 7.08
N ALA A 218 5.59 -10.71 6.36
CA ALA A 218 6.52 -11.38 5.46
C ALA A 218 7.41 -12.37 6.23
N LEU A 219 7.85 -13.43 5.55
CA LEU A 219 8.79 -14.40 6.14
C LEU A 219 10.08 -13.68 6.55
N PRO A 220 10.58 -13.88 7.78
CA PRO A 220 11.79 -13.21 8.27
C PRO A 220 13.01 -13.42 7.38
N GLU A 221 13.18 -14.61 6.81
CA GLU A 221 14.23 -14.94 5.85
C GLU A 221 14.12 -14.11 4.56
N ASN A 222 12.90 -13.85 4.08
CA ASN A 222 12.64 -13.03 2.90
C ASN A 222 12.94 -11.56 3.19
N ILE A 223 12.56 -11.06 4.36
CA ILE A 223 12.92 -9.69 4.81
C ILE A 223 14.44 -9.54 4.85
N LEU A 224 15.15 -10.53 5.42
CA LEU A 224 16.60 -10.51 5.50
C LEU A 224 17.26 -10.58 4.13
N ALA A 225 16.78 -11.47 3.25
CA ALA A 225 17.28 -11.62 1.88
C ALA A 225 17.11 -10.32 1.08
N TYR A 226 15.93 -9.72 1.17
CA TYR A 226 15.62 -8.43 0.53
C TYR A 226 16.53 -7.31 1.05
N SER A 227 16.64 -7.18 2.37
CA SER A 227 17.49 -6.17 3.02
C SER A 227 18.95 -6.29 2.61
N LYS A 228 19.49 -7.51 2.59
CA LYS A 228 20.88 -7.77 2.15
C LYS A 228 21.10 -7.42 0.68
N ALA A 229 20.14 -7.71 -0.19
CA ALA A 229 20.23 -7.38 -1.59
C ALA A 229 20.31 -5.86 -1.84
N ILE A 230 19.61 -5.06 -1.02
CA ILE A 230 19.57 -3.61 -1.17
C ILE A 230 20.74 -2.91 -0.50
N ARG A 231 21.08 -3.30 0.75
CA ARG A 231 21.99 -2.54 1.61
C ARG A 231 23.34 -3.22 1.85
N GLY A 232 23.44 -4.49 1.51
CA GLY A 232 24.57 -5.34 1.89
C GLY A 232 24.36 -5.99 3.28
N ALA A 233 25.40 -6.65 3.76
CA ALA A 233 25.39 -7.35 5.06
C ALA A 233 25.88 -6.45 6.19
#